data_a352bd35beed1d666ae57c2fb8dc389a
#
_entry.id   a352bd35beed1d666ae57c2fb8dc389a
#
_cell.length_a   1.000
_cell.length_b   1.000
_cell.length_c   1.000
_cell.angle_alpha   90.00
_cell.angle_beta   90.00
_cell.angle_gamma   90.00
#
_symmetry.space_group_name_H-M   'P 1'
#
loop_
_entity.id
_entity.type
_entity.pdbx_description
1 polymer ?
#
loop_
_entity_poly.entity_id
_entity_poly.type
_entity_poly.pdbx_seq_one_letter_code
_entity_poly.pdbx_strand_id
1 'polypeptide(L)'
;MAETVLSISHLTKRFDDQTILEDLSLDVREGEVVVIVGSSGCGKSTLLRCINALESIQGGEIRLRGEPIRQDSKNLPEMRRKVGMVFQNYELFPHLTVLDNILLAPVKAQKRSREEAREEALALLDRVGLKEKAGSYPRQLSGGQKQRVAIVRALIMHPEILLFDEVTAALDPEMVREVLDVIVSLADQGKTMLIVTHAMSFARAVADRIILLEDRRILEESTPEQFFTSPKTEQAKKFLQSFEFNRKNKAEA
;
A
#
# COMPACT_ATOMS: atom_id res chain seq x y z
N MET A 1 -14.85 -7.23 -18.95
CA MET A 1 -14.23 -7.64 -17.66
C MET A 1 -13.02 -6.74 -17.50
N ALA A 2 -12.78 -6.18 -16.29
CA ALA A 2 -11.60 -5.36 -16.02
C ALA A 2 -10.32 -6.22 -16.21
N GLU A 3 -9.29 -5.62 -16.78
CA GLU A 3 -8.00 -6.27 -17.07
C GLU A 3 -7.23 -6.55 -15.76
N THR A 4 -6.51 -7.68 -15.67
CA THR A 4 -5.64 -7.97 -14.54
C THR A 4 -4.36 -7.12 -14.65
N VAL A 5 -4.13 -6.26 -13.65
CA VAL A 5 -2.94 -5.41 -13.55
C VAL A 5 -1.81 -6.15 -12.85
N LEU A 6 -2.10 -6.81 -11.73
CA LEU A 6 -1.12 -7.59 -10.96
C LEU A 6 -1.59 -9.02 -10.86
N SER A 7 -0.70 -9.97 -11.16
CA SER A 7 -0.94 -11.40 -10.95
C SER A 7 0.21 -12.01 -10.15
N ILE A 8 -0.13 -12.74 -9.11
CA ILE A 8 0.78 -13.48 -8.25
C ILE A 8 0.36 -14.94 -8.31
N SER A 9 1.29 -15.84 -8.65
CA SER A 9 1.03 -17.26 -8.78
C SER A 9 2.00 -18.07 -7.93
N HIS A 10 1.48 -18.83 -6.98
CA HIS A 10 2.24 -19.77 -6.14
C HIS A 10 3.45 -19.16 -5.44
N LEU A 11 3.34 -17.87 -5.01
CA LEU A 11 4.42 -17.13 -4.39
C LEU A 11 4.88 -17.81 -3.10
N THR A 12 6.18 -18.07 -3.03
CA THR A 12 6.84 -18.52 -1.79
C THR A 12 7.99 -17.58 -1.46
N LYS A 13 7.98 -17.04 -0.23
CA LYS A 13 9.04 -16.20 0.31
C LYS A 13 9.63 -16.81 1.57
N ARG A 14 10.96 -16.87 1.61
CA ARG A 14 11.74 -17.31 2.78
C ARG A 14 12.81 -16.28 3.12
N PHE A 15 13.11 -16.18 4.41
CA PHE A 15 14.33 -15.58 4.92
C PHE A 15 15.11 -16.69 5.62
N ASP A 16 16.27 -17.02 5.10
CA ASP A 16 17.04 -18.20 5.51
C ASP A 16 16.15 -19.45 5.51
N ASP A 17 16.00 -20.13 6.63
CA ASP A 17 15.17 -21.33 6.80
C ASP A 17 13.71 -21.02 7.17
N GLN A 18 13.37 -19.74 7.44
CA GLN A 18 12.03 -19.36 7.84
C GLN A 18 11.15 -19.00 6.63
N THR A 19 10.09 -19.78 6.40
CA THR A 19 9.07 -19.46 5.41
C THR A 19 8.15 -18.38 5.96
N ILE A 20 7.98 -17.26 5.20
CA ILE A 20 7.13 -16.13 5.56
C ILE A 20 5.83 -16.14 4.75
N LEU A 21 5.90 -16.48 3.45
CA LEU A 21 4.75 -16.66 2.57
C LEU A 21 4.89 -18.01 1.89
N GLU A 22 3.78 -18.74 1.76
CA GLU A 22 3.76 -20.09 1.24
C GLU A 22 2.61 -20.29 0.27
N ASP A 23 2.94 -20.58 -1.00
CA ASP A 23 1.97 -20.92 -2.06
C ASP A 23 0.84 -19.88 -2.21
N LEU A 24 1.19 -18.58 -2.19
CA LEU A 24 0.24 -17.48 -2.24
C LEU A 24 -0.09 -17.12 -3.68
N SER A 25 -1.38 -17.09 -4.02
CA SER A 25 -1.86 -16.63 -5.33
C SER A 25 -2.88 -15.52 -5.16
N LEU A 26 -2.76 -14.46 -5.99
CA LEU A 26 -3.60 -13.27 -5.91
C LEU A 26 -3.57 -12.54 -7.25
N ASP A 27 -4.74 -12.14 -7.75
CA ASP A 27 -4.88 -11.22 -8.88
C ASP A 27 -5.50 -9.89 -8.42
N VAL A 28 -5.05 -8.78 -9.00
CA VAL A 28 -5.64 -7.45 -8.80
C VAL A 28 -6.02 -6.88 -10.16
N ARG A 29 -7.26 -6.41 -10.28
CA ARG A 29 -7.82 -5.85 -11.52
C ARG A 29 -7.63 -4.35 -11.60
N GLU A 30 -7.68 -3.82 -12.81
CA GLU A 30 -7.62 -2.37 -13.03
C GLU A 30 -8.76 -1.65 -12.32
N GLY A 31 -8.39 -0.57 -11.58
CA GLY A 31 -9.32 0.22 -10.77
C GLY A 31 -9.75 -0.45 -9.46
N GLU A 32 -9.29 -1.68 -9.17
CA GLU A 32 -9.67 -2.40 -7.96
C GLU A 32 -8.86 -1.95 -6.75
N VAL A 33 -9.54 -1.81 -5.62
CA VAL A 33 -8.94 -1.58 -4.30
C VAL A 33 -8.99 -2.88 -3.49
N VAL A 34 -7.84 -3.54 -3.36
CA VAL A 34 -7.69 -4.74 -2.55
C VAL A 34 -7.06 -4.39 -1.21
N VAL A 35 -7.71 -4.74 -0.11
CA VAL A 35 -7.18 -4.52 1.24
C VAL A 35 -6.73 -5.85 1.84
N ILE A 36 -5.47 -5.88 2.31
CA ILE A 36 -4.89 -7.03 3.02
C ILE A 36 -4.90 -6.74 4.51
N VAL A 37 -5.54 -7.61 5.25
CA VAL A 37 -5.59 -7.62 6.72
C VAL A 37 -4.96 -8.90 7.26
N GLY A 38 -4.64 -8.94 8.55
CA GLY A 38 -4.05 -10.10 9.23
C GLY A 38 -3.21 -9.68 10.43
N SER A 39 -2.79 -10.64 11.23
CA SER A 39 -2.01 -10.42 12.46
C SER A 39 -0.66 -9.74 12.17
N SER A 40 -0.08 -9.10 13.19
CA SER A 40 1.27 -8.53 13.05
C SER A 40 2.29 -9.64 12.77
N GLY A 41 3.19 -9.41 11.82
CA GLY A 41 4.22 -10.38 11.45
C GLY A 41 3.77 -11.50 10.50
N CYS A 42 2.50 -11.57 10.04
CA CYS A 42 2.04 -12.63 9.13
C CYS A 42 2.56 -12.51 7.68
N GLY A 43 3.35 -11.46 7.35
CA GLY A 43 3.99 -11.34 6.04
C GLY A 43 3.40 -10.27 5.10
N LYS A 44 2.44 -9.44 5.54
CA LYS A 44 1.78 -8.41 4.70
C LYS A 44 2.76 -7.44 4.04
N SER A 45 3.63 -6.79 4.82
CA SER A 45 4.66 -5.88 4.30
C SER A 45 5.68 -6.61 3.43
N THR A 46 6.00 -7.87 3.75
CA THR A 46 6.87 -8.71 2.94
C THR A 46 6.27 -8.98 1.57
N LEU A 47 4.96 -9.24 1.49
CA LEU A 47 4.25 -9.40 0.23
C LEU A 47 4.36 -8.14 -0.64
N LEU A 48 4.08 -6.95 -0.09
CA LEU A 48 4.23 -5.70 -0.84
C LEU A 48 5.67 -5.47 -1.33
N ARG A 49 6.67 -5.82 -0.52
CA ARG A 49 8.09 -5.71 -0.89
C ARG A 49 8.48 -6.71 -1.98
N CYS A 50 7.88 -7.91 -2.01
CA CYS A 50 8.05 -8.86 -3.11
C CYS A 50 7.47 -8.31 -4.42
N ILE A 51 6.26 -7.72 -4.37
CA ILE A 51 5.60 -7.12 -5.54
C ILE A 51 6.45 -6.00 -6.15
N ASN A 52 7.06 -5.15 -5.32
CA ASN A 52 7.96 -4.08 -5.80
C ASN A 52 9.41 -4.59 -6.04
N ALA A 53 9.64 -5.91 -5.98
CA ALA A 53 10.95 -6.55 -6.11
C ALA A 53 12.03 -5.98 -5.18
N LEU A 54 11.64 -5.42 -4.02
CA LEU A 54 12.57 -5.07 -2.94
C LEU A 54 13.06 -6.32 -2.21
N GLU A 55 12.22 -7.36 -2.19
CA GLU A 55 12.53 -8.69 -1.68
C GLU A 55 12.47 -9.72 -2.81
N SER A 56 13.44 -10.64 -2.83
CA SER A 56 13.43 -11.79 -3.76
C SER A 56 12.41 -12.84 -3.32
N ILE A 57 11.84 -13.56 -4.28
CA ILE A 57 10.98 -14.71 -4.04
C ILE A 57 11.77 -16.00 -4.27
N GLN A 58 11.39 -17.10 -3.60
CA GLN A 58 12.04 -18.41 -3.74
C GLN A 58 11.18 -19.39 -4.54
N GLY A 59 9.92 -19.06 -4.79
CA GLY A 59 9.02 -19.86 -5.64
C GLY A 59 7.90 -19.03 -6.19
N GLY A 60 7.28 -19.51 -7.26
CA GLY A 60 6.17 -18.82 -7.92
C GLY A 60 6.61 -17.67 -8.82
N GLU A 61 5.67 -16.81 -9.17
CA GLU A 61 5.89 -15.70 -10.09
C GLU A 61 5.00 -14.51 -9.75
N ILE A 62 5.51 -13.30 -10.00
CA ILE A 62 4.74 -12.04 -9.93
C ILE A 62 4.79 -11.39 -11.32
N ARG A 63 3.65 -10.99 -11.84
CA ARG A 63 3.51 -10.31 -13.12
C ARG A 63 2.75 -9.00 -12.99
N LEU A 64 3.22 -7.96 -13.68
CA LEU A 64 2.50 -6.69 -13.87
C LEU A 64 2.10 -6.60 -15.35
N ARG A 65 0.80 -6.52 -15.61
CA ARG A 65 0.21 -6.58 -16.97
C ARG A 65 0.81 -7.72 -17.83
N GLY A 66 0.95 -8.90 -17.23
CA GLY A 66 1.53 -10.08 -17.88
C GLY A 66 3.05 -10.10 -17.97
N GLU A 67 3.76 -9.01 -17.67
CA GLU A 67 5.23 -8.95 -17.67
C GLU A 67 5.78 -9.40 -16.31
N PRO A 68 6.72 -10.36 -16.25
CA PRO A 68 7.26 -10.86 -15.00
C PRO A 68 8.14 -9.83 -14.29
N ILE A 69 7.92 -9.66 -12.98
CA ILE A 69 8.75 -8.82 -12.10
C ILE A 69 9.86 -9.69 -11.53
N ARG A 70 11.13 -9.41 -11.91
CA ARG A 70 12.31 -10.15 -11.45
C ARG A 70 13.39 -9.20 -11.00
N GLN A 71 14.05 -9.51 -9.87
CA GLN A 71 15.14 -8.68 -9.33
C GLN A 71 16.39 -8.64 -10.23
N ASP A 72 16.66 -9.72 -10.97
CA ASP A 72 17.80 -9.85 -11.89
C ASP A 72 17.51 -9.26 -13.27
N SER A 73 16.30 -8.76 -13.52
CA SER A 73 15.92 -8.19 -14.80
C SER A 73 16.58 -6.82 -15.04
N LYS A 74 17.12 -6.64 -16.25
CA LYS A 74 17.60 -5.32 -16.70
C LYS A 74 16.49 -4.26 -16.74
N ASN A 75 15.23 -4.71 -16.85
CA ASN A 75 14.05 -3.84 -16.91
C ASN A 75 13.49 -3.50 -15.50
N LEU A 76 14.11 -4.00 -14.43
CA LEU A 76 13.61 -3.77 -13.06
C LEU A 76 13.38 -2.27 -12.71
N PRO A 77 14.27 -1.32 -13.09
CA PRO A 77 14.02 0.10 -12.86
C PRO A 77 12.75 0.62 -13.57
N GLU A 78 12.42 0.08 -14.74
CA GLU A 78 11.22 0.43 -15.48
C GLU A 78 9.97 -0.15 -14.81
N MET A 79 10.03 -1.42 -14.40
CA MET A 79 8.94 -2.07 -13.66
C MET A 79 8.64 -1.34 -12.35
N ARG A 80 9.67 -0.94 -11.59
CA ARG A 80 9.50 -0.16 -10.35
C ARG A 80 8.88 1.23 -10.55
N ARG A 81 8.97 1.83 -11.73
CA ARG A 81 8.27 3.09 -12.04
C ARG A 81 6.76 2.88 -12.16
N LYS A 82 6.35 1.67 -12.62
CA LYS A 82 4.94 1.30 -12.77
C LYS A 82 4.28 0.88 -11.45
N VAL A 83 5.07 0.60 -10.41
CA VAL A 83 4.61 0.18 -9.08
C VAL A 83 4.96 1.28 -8.08
N GLY A 84 3.98 2.11 -7.73
CA GLY A 84 4.14 3.10 -6.66
C GLY A 84 4.07 2.44 -5.29
N MET A 85 5.01 2.76 -4.39
CA MET A 85 4.99 2.24 -3.02
C MET A 85 5.08 3.37 -2.01
N VAL A 86 4.18 3.34 -1.03
CA VAL A 86 4.12 4.26 0.11
C VAL A 86 4.36 3.47 1.37
N PHE A 87 5.44 3.82 2.08
CA PHE A 87 5.91 3.09 3.26
C PHE A 87 5.34 3.67 4.56
N GLN A 88 5.31 2.85 5.59
CA GLN A 88 4.91 3.23 6.94
C GLN A 88 5.71 4.42 7.51
N ASN A 89 7.02 4.47 7.24
CA ASN A 89 7.94 5.49 7.76
C ASN A 89 8.23 6.62 6.77
N TYR A 90 7.32 6.89 5.81
CA TYR A 90 7.40 7.98 4.82
C TYR A 90 8.58 7.88 3.85
N GLU A 91 9.76 7.48 4.29
CA GLU A 91 11.03 7.34 3.53
C GLU A 91 11.37 8.60 2.71
N LEU A 92 11.16 9.80 3.30
CA LEU A 92 11.55 11.06 2.69
C LEU A 92 13.04 11.33 2.92
N PHE A 93 13.71 11.88 1.91
CA PHE A 93 15.09 12.33 2.02
C PHE A 93 15.17 13.58 2.91
N PRO A 94 15.80 13.51 4.10
CA PRO A 94 15.73 14.60 5.09
C PRO A 94 16.49 15.86 4.67
N HIS A 95 17.44 15.74 3.75
CA HIS A 95 18.26 16.83 3.21
C HIS A 95 17.66 17.51 1.98
N LEU A 96 16.55 17.01 1.45
CA LEU A 96 15.81 17.58 0.34
C LEU A 96 14.55 18.30 0.83
N THR A 97 14.13 19.35 0.12
CA THR A 97 12.83 19.98 0.35
C THR A 97 11.69 19.01 -0.02
N VAL A 98 10.45 19.33 0.35
CA VAL A 98 9.26 18.60 -0.08
C VAL A 98 9.21 18.49 -1.61
N LEU A 99 9.38 19.62 -2.29
CA LEU A 99 9.35 19.66 -3.74
C LEU A 99 10.48 18.83 -4.36
N ASP A 100 11.71 18.94 -3.85
CA ASP A 100 12.85 18.17 -4.37
C ASP A 100 12.71 16.66 -4.11
N ASN A 101 12.09 16.25 -2.99
CA ASN A 101 11.73 14.85 -2.75
C ASN A 101 10.79 14.29 -3.83
N ILE A 102 9.79 15.09 -4.24
CA ILE A 102 8.82 14.72 -5.25
C ILE A 102 9.47 14.70 -6.64
N LEU A 103 10.29 15.72 -6.97
CA LEU A 103 10.89 15.87 -8.30
C LEU A 103 12.02 14.90 -8.61
N LEU A 104 12.61 14.27 -7.58
CA LEU A 104 13.81 13.45 -7.77
C LEU A 104 13.61 12.33 -8.79
N ALA A 105 12.54 11.54 -8.64
CA ALA A 105 12.27 10.39 -9.49
C ALA A 105 11.82 10.77 -10.92
N PRO A 106 10.83 11.65 -11.14
CA PRO A 106 10.43 12.03 -12.49
C PRO A 106 11.57 12.64 -13.30
N VAL A 107 12.41 13.48 -12.68
CA VAL A 107 13.54 14.11 -13.39
C VAL A 107 14.67 13.09 -13.64
N LYS A 108 15.07 12.29 -12.64
CA LYS A 108 16.22 11.39 -12.78
C LYS A 108 15.88 10.10 -13.52
N ALA A 109 14.73 9.49 -13.22
CA ALA A 109 14.37 8.17 -13.73
C ALA A 109 13.50 8.24 -15.00
N GLN A 110 12.56 9.19 -15.10
CA GLN A 110 11.71 9.35 -16.30
C GLN A 110 12.27 10.37 -17.30
N LYS A 111 13.33 11.10 -16.94
CA LYS A 111 13.95 12.14 -17.78
C LYS A 111 13.00 13.28 -18.17
N ARG A 112 11.98 13.52 -17.35
CA ARG A 112 11.04 14.65 -17.53
C ARG A 112 11.74 15.99 -17.29
N SER A 113 11.27 17.04 -17.94
CA SER A 113 11.77 18.37 -17.62
C SER A 113 11.44 18.75 -16.18
N ARG A 114 12.33 19.51 -15.54
CA ARG A 114 12.11 19.95 -14.14
C ARG A 114 10.90 20.88 -14.03
N GLU A 115 10.67 21.69 -15.04
CA GLU A 115 9.57 22.64 -15.10
C GLU A 115 8.22 21.93 -15.15
N GLU A 116 8.02 21.01 -16.09
CA GLU A 116 6.78 20.21 -16.20
C GLU A 116 6.52 19.40 -14.93
N ALA A 117 7.53 18.69 -14.43
CA ALA A 117 7.41 17.92 -13.19
C ALA A 117 7.08 18.83 -11.99
N ARG A 118 7.61 20.06 -11.95
CA ARG A 118 7.35 21.03 -10.89
C ARG A 118 5.90 21.52 -10.90
N GLU A 119 5.36 21.85 -12.06
CA GLU A 119 3.96 22.29 -12.20
C GLU A 119 3.02 21.19 -11.69
N GLU A 120 3.22 19.95 -12.13
CA GLU A 120 2.43 18.81 -11.68
C GLU A 120 2.61 18.53 -10.18
N ALA A 121 3.84 18.57 -9.67
CA ALA A 121 4.12 18.38 -8.24
C ALA A 121 3.37 19.40 -7.37
N LEU A 122 3.33 20.67 -7.79
CA LEU A 122 2.60 21.73 -7.08
C LEU A 122 1.09 21.52 -7.15
N ALA A 123 0.55 21.07 -8.29
CA ALA A 123 -0.86 20.71 -8.41
C ALA A 123 -1.24 19.51 -7.51
N LEU A 124 -0.40 18.48 -7.45
CA LEU A 124 -0.60 17.34 -6.56
C LEU A 124 -0.50 17.74 -5.08
N LEU A 125 0.47 18.60 -4.72
CA LEU A 125 0.59 19.13 -3.36
C LEU A 125 -0.62 19.99 -2.98
N ASP A 126 -1.18 20.76 -3.90
CA ASP A 126 -2.40 21.55 -3.68
C ASP A 126 -3.60 20.64 -3.33
N ARG A 127 -3.77 19.54 -4.07
CA ARG A 127 -4.82 18.54 -3.83
C ARG A 127 -4.75 17.89 -2.43
N VAL A 128 -3.57 17.78 -1.85
CA VAL A 128 -3.39 17.25 -0.49
C VAL A 128 -3.19 18.36 0.57
N GLY A 129 -3.45 19.64 0.22
CA GLY A 129 -3.37 20.77 1.14
C GLY A 129 -1.96 21.15 1.59
N LEU A 130 -0.93 20.88 0.78
CA LEU A 130 0.48 21.06 1.16
C LEU A 130 1.28 21.94 0.19
N LYS A 131 0.64 22.67 -0.72
CA LYS A 131 1.30 23.53 -1.71
C LYS A 131 2.28 24.52 -1.06
N GLU A 132 1.85 25.19 0.02
CA GLU A 132 2.65 26.15 0.77
C GLU A 132 3.86 25.53 1.50
N LYS A 133 3.87 24.21 1.62
CA LYS A 133 4.98 23.44 2.23
C LYS A 133 6.01 22.95 1.21
N ALA A 134 5.87 23.30 -0.08
CA ALA A 134 6.78 22.84 -1.14
C ALA A 134 8.27 23.12 -0.86
N GLY A 135 8.58 24.28 -0.26
CA GLY A 135 9.95 24.68 0.14
C GLY A 135 10.38 24.17 1.53
N SER A 136 9.50 23.52 2.29
CA SER A 136 9.84 23.02 3.64
C SER A 136 10.65 21.74 3.56
N TYR A 137 11.42 21.45 4.63
CA TYR A 137 12.13 20.19 4.81
C TYR A 137 11.29 19.20 5.61
N PRO A 138 11.52 17.87 5.48
CA PRO A 138 10.75 16.84 6.21
C PRO A 138 10.69 17.06 7.72
N ARG A 139 11.76 17.58 8.34
CA ARG A 139 11.81 17.89 9.79
C ARG A 139 10.79 18.96 10.25
N GLN A 140 10.26 19.76 9.31
CA GLN A 140 9.33 20.86 9.55
C GLN A 140 7.86 20.42 9.36
N LEU A 141 7.63 19.14 9.04
CA LEU A 141 6.32 18.58 8.75
C LEU A 141 5.84 17.67 9.89
N SER A 142 4.52 17.64 10.12
CA SER A 142 3.88 16.63 10.95
C SER A 142 3.97 15.24 10.29
N GLY A 143 3.68 14.17 11.04
CA GLY A 143 3.63 12.80 10.52
C GLY A 143 2.67 12.67 9.34
N GLY A 144 1.43 13.15 9.48
CA GLY A 144 0.43 13.12 8.41
C GLY A 144 0.83 13.93 7.18
N GLN A 145 1.49 15.10 7.37
CA GLN A 145 2.03 15.88 6.27
C GLN A 145 3.12 15.12 5.51
N LYS A 146 4.06 14.47 6.23
CA LYS A 146 5.09 13.62 5.61
C LYS A 146 4.48 12.49 4.81
N GLN A 147 3.42 11.86 5.34
CA GLN A 147 2.75 10.77 4.66
C GLN A 147 2.07 11.25 3.37
N ARG A 148 1.37 12.37 3.41
CA ARG A 148 0.76 12.97 2.20
C ARG A 148 1.81 13.35 1.16
N VAL A 149 2.98 13.84 1.57
CA VAL A 149 4.12 14.07 0.65
C VAL A 149 4.61 12.75 0.05
N ALA A 150 4.72 11.67 0.83
CA ALA A 150 5.13 10.36 0.33
C ALA A 150 4.12 9.81 -0.70
N ILE A 151 2.81 10.02 -0.48
CA ILE A 151 1.76 9.68 -1.46
C ILE A 151 1.95 10.48 -2.75
N VAL A 152 2.13 11.81 -2.67
CA VAL A 152 2.36 12.66 -3.85
C VAL A 152 3.61 12.23 -4.61
N ARG A 153 4.71 11.88 -3.89
CA ARG A 153 5.94 11.36 -4.50
C ARG A 153 5.73 10.06 -5.26
N ALA A 154 4.82 9.19 -4.81
CA ALA A 154 4.47 7.98 -5.54
C ALA A 154 3.58 8.31 -6.74
N LEU A 155 2.60 9.19 -6.60
CA LEU A 155 1.62 9.54 -7.63
C LEU A 155 2.24 10.23 -8.86
N ILE A 156 3.24 11.10 -8.68
CA ILE A 156 3.85 11.87 -9.77
C ILE A 156 4.56 10.96 -10.80
N MET A 157 4.85 9.72 -10.41
CA MET A 157 5.43 8.72 -11.30
C MET A 157 4.40 8.06 -12.23
N HIS A 158 3.09 8.34 -12.08
CA HIS A 158 1.97 7.74 -12.81
C HIS A 158 1.99 6.20 -12.74
N PRO A 159 2.03 5.62 -11.55
CA PRO A 159 2.09 4.17 -11.43
C PRO A 159 0.80 3.50 -11.90
N GLU A 160 0.92 2.27 -12.38
CA GLU A 160 -0.20 1.40 -12.77
C GLU A 160 -0.90 0.79 -11.55
N ILE A 161 -0.15 0.60 -10.45
CA ILE A 161 -0.66 0.14 -9.14
C ILE A 161 0.05 0.89 -8.01
N LEU A 162 -0.72 1.22 -6.96
CA LEU A 162 -0.20 1.81 -5.72
C LEU A 162 -0.24 0.77 -4.60
N LEU A 163 0.89 0.62 -3.92
CA LEU A 163 1.05 -0.24 -2.74
C LEU A 163 1.15 0.65 -1.49
N PHE A 164 0.28 0.40 -0.51
CA PHE A 164 0.28 1.13 0.77
C PHE A 164 0.62 0.18 1.92
N ASP A 165 1.75 0.42 2.59
CA ASP A 165 2.23 -0.42 3.69
C ASP A 165 2.00 0.28 5.03
N GLU A 166 0.87 -0.01 5.70
CA GLU A 166 0.50 0.48 7.03
C GLU A 166 0.67 2.01 7.21
N VAL A 167 0.28 2.78 6.22
CA VAL A 167 0.58 4.23 6.09
C VAL A 167 0.01 5.12 7.20
N THR A 168 -0.78 4.57 8.11
CA THR A 168 -1.37 5.29 9.25
C THR A 168 -0.84 4.83 10.61
N ALA A 169 -0.02 3.78 10.67
CA ALA A 169 0.39 3.15 11.94
C ALA A 169 1.22 4.06 12.86
N ALA A 170 1.92 5.04 12.29
CA ALA A 170 2.78 5.97 13.03
C ALA A 170 2.16 7.37 13.23
N LEU A 171 0.83 7.50 13.05
CA LEU A 171 0.14 8.78 13.05
C LEU A 171 -0.82 8.93 14.23
N ASP A 172 -0.97 10.17 14.71
CA ASP A 172 -2.03 10.54 15.64
C ASP A 172 -3.42 10.46 14.98
N PRO A 173 -4.50 10.21 15.76
CA PRO A 173 -5.85 9.98 15.21
C PRO A 173 -6.37 11.07 14.25
N GLU A 174 -6.07 12.35 14.53
CA GLU A 174 -6.45 13.46 13.64
C GLU A 174 -5.74 13.38 12.28
N MET A 175 -4.45 13.05 12.29
CA MET A 175 -3.64 12.91 11.07
C MET A 175 -4.00 11.66 10.27
N VAL A 176 -4.46 10.60 10.93
CA VAL A 176 -4.93 9.36 10.27
C VAL A 176 -6.04 9.70 9.28
N ARG A 177 -7.04 10.49 9.71
CA ARG A 177 -8.17 10.86 8.85
C ARG A 177 -7.74 11.58 7.59
N GLU A 178 -6.86 12.59 7.72
CA GLU A 178 -6.36 13.37 6.56
C GLU A 178 -5.66 12.48 5.51
N VAL A 179 -4.91 11.47 5.95
CA VAL A 179 -4.23 10.53 5.05
C VAL A 179 -5.23 9.56 4.40
N LEU A 180 -6.20 9.05 5.18
CA LEU A 180 -7.21 8.14 4.67
C LEU A 180 -8.13 8.82 3.66
N ASP A 181 -8.50 10.10 3.87
CA ASP A 181 -9.30 10.89 2.94
C ASP A 181 -8.60 11.04 1.57
N VAL A 182 -7.27 11.19 1.57
CA VAL A 182 -6.48 11.19 0.32
C VAL A 182 -6.58 9.82 -0.38
N ILE A 183 -6.48 8.71 0.35
CA ILE A 183 -6.55 7.37 -0.25
C ILE A 183 -7.96 7.10 -0.80
N VAL A 184 -9.02 7.48 -0.08
CA VAL A 184 -10.41 7.40 -0.56
C VAL A 184 -10.57 8.19 -1.86
N SER A 185 -10.05 9.42 -1.92
CA SER A 185 -10.09 10.23 -3.15
C SER A 185 -9.36 9.56 -4.34
N LEU A 186 -8.32 8.75 -4.09
CA LEU A 186 -7.64 7.98 -5.13
C LEU A 186 -8.47 6.78 -5.59
N ALA A 187 -9.18 6.11 -4.66
CA ALA A 187 -10.13 5.05 -4.97
C ALA A 187 -11.27 5.58 -5.87
N ASP A 188 -11.86 6.71 -5.52
CA ASP A 188 -12.92 7.36 -6.30
C ASP A 188 -12.47 7.77 -7.71
N GLN A 189 -11.16 7.99 -7.91
CA GLN A 189 -10.55 8.26 -9.23
C GLN A 189 -10.24 6.96 -10.00
N GLY A 190 -10.59 5.79 -9.51
CA GLY A 190 -10.35 4.50 -10.15
C GLY A 190 -8.88 4.08 -10.14
N LYS A 191 -8.08 4.49 -9.16
CA LYS A 191 -6.70 4.03 -9.02
C LYS A 191 -6.66 2.60 -8.52
N THR A 192 -5.86 1.76 -9.18
CA THR A 192 -5.60 0.38 -8.72
C THR A 192 -4.73 0.40 -7.47
N MET A 193 -5.18 -0.20 -6.39
CA MET A 193 -4.49 -0.13 -5.10
C MET A 193 -4.46 -1.47 -4.38
N LEU A 194 -3.32 -1.75 -3.72
CA LEU A 194 -3.18 -2.83 -2.76
C LEU A 194 -2.75 -2.23 -1.42
N ILE A 195 -3.60 -2.34 -0.40
CA ILE A 195 -3.48 -1.61 0.85
C ILE A 195 -3.33 -2.59 2.01
N VAL A 196 -2.26 -2.48 2.78
CA VAL A 196 -2.09 -3.13 4.08
C VAL A 196 -2.49 -2.16 5.18
N THR A 197 -3.45 -2.52 6.03
CA THR A 197 -3.92 -1.65 7.12
C THR A 197 -4.47 -2.45 8.29
N HIS A 198 -4.42 -1.84 9.47
CA HIS A 198 -5.13 -2.28 10.69
C HIS A 198 -6.39 -1.44 10.97
N ALA A 199 -6.70 -0.43 10.15
CA ALA A 199 -7.88 0.42 10.28
C ALA A 199 -9.11 -0.25 9.65
N MET A 200 -9.82 -1.08 10.43
CA MET A 200 -10.92 -1.91 9.92
C MET A 200 -12.11 -1.10 9.38
N SER A 201 -12.44 0.05 9.99
CA SER A 201 -13.50 0.93 9.49
C SER A 201 -13.16 1.52 8.11
N PHE A 202 -11.89 1.87 7.90
CA PHE A 202 -11.40 2.32 6.60
C PHE A 202 -11.39 1.18 5.58
N ALA A 203 -10.87 -0.01 5.95
CA ALA A 203 -10.89 -1.19 5.09
C ALA A 203 -12.30 -1.49 4.59
N ARG A 204 -13.31 -1.42 5.48
CA ARG A 204 -14.72 -1.62 5.14
C ARG A 204 -15.26 -0.58 4.16
N ALA A 205 -14.81 0.67 4.28
CA ALA A 205 -15.31 1.79 3.49
C ALA A 205 -14.69 1.87 2.09
N VAL A 206 -13.41 1.47 1.92
CA VAL A 206 -12.66 1.72 0.68
C VAL A 206 -12.44 0.48 -0.18
N ALA A 207 -12.46 -0.73 0.41
CA ALA A 207 -12.12 -1.94 -0.31
C ALA A 207 -13.23 -2.41 -1.25
N ASP A 208 -12.85 -2.88 -2.44
CA ASP A 208 -13.68 -3.73 -3.28
C ASP A 208 -13.59 -5.18 -2.83
N ARG A 209 -12.41 -5.57 -2.32
CA ARG A 209 -12.12 -6.93 -1.86
C ARG A 209 -11.18 -6.90 -0.67
N ILE A 210 -11.46 -7.76 0.32
CA ILE A 210 -10.63 -7.94 1.52
C ILE A 210 -9.99 -9.32 1.50
N ILE A 211 -8.71 -9.36 1.85
CA ILE A 211 -7.90 -10.57 1.94
C ILE A 211 -7.40 -10.70 3.36
N LEU A 212 -7.68 -11.83 4.01
CA LEU A 212 -7.07 -12.22 5.26
C LEU A 212 -5.81 -13.03 4.98
N LEU A 213 -4.64 -12.45 5.27
CA LEU A 213 -3.36 -13.11 5.25
C LEU A 213 -3.02 -13.57 6.68
N GLU A 214 -2.96 -14.87 6.89
CA GLU A 214 -2.61 -15.47 8.17
C GLU A 214 -1.94 -16.83 7.91
N ASP A 215 -1.18 -17.34 8.85
CA ASP A 215 -0.49 -18.62 8.70
C ASP A 215 0.29 -18.75 7.38
N ARG A 216 0.92 -17.66 6.91
CA ARG A 216 1.71 -17.55 5.67
C ARG A 216 0.91 -17.66 4.37
N ARG A 217 -0.42 -17.74 4.43
CA ARG A 217 -1.32 -17.98 3.29
C ARG A 217 -2.50 -17.03 3.28
N ILE A 218 -3.14 -16.89 2.15
CA ILE A 218 -4.46 -16.28 2.07
C ILE A 218 -5.48 -17.29 2.61
N LEU A 219 -6.08 -16.97 3.76
CA LEU A 219 -7.09 -17.83 4.39
C LEU A 219 -8.50 -17.48 3.95
N GLU A 220 -8.76 -16.22 3.68
CA GLU A 220 -10.06 -15.77 3.22
C GLU A 220 -9.92 -14.62 2.25
N GLU A 221 -10.76 -14.64 1.22
CA GLU A 221 -10.96 -13.60 0.25
C GLU A 221 -12.46 -13.38 0.08
N SER A 222 -12.92 -12.14 0.27
CA SER A 222 -14.35 -11.81 0.23
C SER A 222 -14.61 -10.33 0.01
N THR A 223 -15.85 -9.97 -0.29
CA THR A 223 -16.27 -8.57 -0.29
C THR A 223 -16.23 -7.99 1.13
N PRO A 224 -16.10 -6.66 1.31
CA PRO A 224 -16.12 -6.04 2.63
C PRO A 224 -17.37 -6.41 3.43
N GLU A 225 -18.54 -6.36 2.80
CA GLU A 225 -19.78 -6.72 3.46
C GLU A 225 -19.73 -8.15 4.02
N GLN A 226 -19.33 -9.12 3.20
CA GLN A 226 -19.22 -10.51 3.61
C GLN A 226 -18.18 -10.71 4.71
N PHE A 227 -17.00 -10.10 4.57
CA PHE A 227 -15.92 -10.20 5.55
C PHE A 227 -16.36 -9.75 6.95
N PHE A 228 -17.03 -8.58 7.04
CA PHE A 228 -17.41 -7.98 8.32
C PHE A 228 -18.73 -8.52 8.90
N THR A 229 -19.63 -9.08 8.10
CA THR A 229 -20.94 -9.54 8.60
C THR A 229 -21.05 -11.06 8.70
N SER A 230 -20.35 -11.78 7.81
CA SER A 230 -20.49 -13.24 7.65
C SER A 230 -19.17 -13.86 7.18
N PRO A 231 -18.08 -13.71 7.96
CA PRO A 231 -16.78 -14.28 7.60
C PRO A 231 -16.88 -15.81 7.47
N LYS A 232 -16.21 -16.34 6.44
CA LYS A 232 -16.31 -17.77 6.08
C LYS A 232 -15.46 -18.66 6.98
N THR A 233 -14.30 -18.14 7.43
CA THR A 233 -13.32 -18.92 8.19
C THR A 233 -13.38 -18.61 9.68
N GLU A 234 -13.07 -19.60 10.52
CA GLU A 234 -12.96 -19.38 11.97
C GLU A 234 -11.83 -18.40 12.32
N GLN A 235 -10.76 -18.38 11.52
CA GLN A 235 -9.67 -17.44 11.67
C GLN A 235 -10.12 -15.99 11.42
N ALA A 236 -10.93 -15.74 10.39
CA ALA A 236 -11.50 -14.42 10.14
C ALA A 236 -12.42 -13.95 11.26
N LYS A 237 -13.25 -14.85 11.81
CA LYS A 237 -14.09 -14.56 12.98
C LYS A 237 -13.25 -14.16 14.20
N LYS A 238 -12.20 -14.93 14.53
CA LYS A 238 -11.28 -14.63 15.62
C LYS A 238 -10.54 -13.31 15.39
N PHE A 239 -10.09 -13.07 14.16
CA PHE A 239 -9.42 -11.83 13.78
C PHE A 239 -10.33 -10.63 14.02
N LEU A 240 -11.57 -10.66 13.54
CA LEU A 240 -12.53 -9.58 13.75
C LEU A 240 -12.88 -9.37 15.22
N GLN A 241 -13.05 -10.44 15.99
CA GLN A 241 -13.30 -10.36 17.44
C GLN A 241 -12.19 -9.63 18.20
N SER A 242 -10.94 -9.69 17.73
CA SER A 242 -9.83 -8.97 18.35
C SER A 242 -9.96 -7.44 18.28
N PHE A 243 -10.78 -6.92 17.36
CA PHE A 243 -11.10 -5.49 17.23
C PHE A 243 -12.40 -5.09 17.94
N GLU A 244 -13.21 -6.06 18.39
CA GLU A 244 -14.42 -5.78 19.17
C GLU A 244 -14.08 -5.67 20.66
N PHE A 245 -14.10 -4.45 21.22
CA PHE A 245 -14.00 -4.23 22.66
C PHE A 245 -15.28 -4.72 23.34
N ASN A 246 -15.36 -6.00 23.73
CA ASN A 246 -16.46 -6.54 24.50
C ASN A 246 -16.32 -6.17 25.99
N ARG A 247 -17.21 -5.28 26.46
CA ARG A 247 -17.35 -4.86 27.86
C ARG A 247 -17.89 -5.96 28.80
N LYS A 248 -18.07 -7.21 28.32
CA LYS A 248 -18.80 -8.29 28.99
C LYS A 248 -18.03 -9.11 30.03
N ASN A 249 -16.73 -8.88 30.25
CA ASN A 249 -15.96 -9.68 31.21
C ASN A 249 -15.79 -9.02 32.60
N LYS A 250 -16.74 -8.18 33.07
CA LYS A 250 -16.71 -7.65 34.43
C LYS A 250 -17.87 -8.08 35.32
N ALA A 251 -18.64 -9.09 34.94
CA ALA A 251 -19.81 -9.55 35.71
C ALA A 251 -19.64 -10.97 36.32
N GLU A 252 -18.48 -11.59 36.18
CA GLU A 252 -18.19 -12.91 36.81
C GLU A 252 -16.76 -12.89 37.38
N ALA A 253 -16.53 -12.13 38.47
CA ALA A 253 -15.40 -12.29 39.38
C ALA A 253 -15.82 -11.81 40.79
#